data_82c9853fa47a7e2b565346a6a95fd4bb
#
_entry.id   82c9853fa47a7e2b565346a6a95fd4bb
#
_cell.length_a   1.000
_cell.length_b   1.000
_cell.length_c   1.000
_cell.angle_alpha   90.00
_cell.angle_beta   90.00
_cell.angle_gamma   90.00
#
_symmetry.space_group_name_H-M   'P 1'
#
loop_
_entity.id
_entity.type
_entity.pdbx_description
1 polymer ?
#
loop_
_entity_poly.entity_id
_entity_poly.type
_entity_poly.pdbx_seq_one_letter_code
_entity_poly.pdbx_strand_id
1 'polypeptide(L)'
;MGQELQRRTPGTVSRADPSWPTVAGTTIRLWFDRHYRRRGGRRLLVMAASALVAMAVGAGVTLAFTQHETGTPRVGTGTHHANAIQVAQADRQQAAGWIAREVASDIVVACDLEMCNQLQKSGFSGARLMQLQPTSPDPLGAQLVVATPVIRNQFGTRLASVYAPLVIASFGSGAERIDVRYIAPDGSKAFEAQLATDRKNRIAAGEQLVANNHVQASADARKALLAGQVDPRLLVTLGTLAGLMPIQLVAFDDPSPGASSDVTLRGAELGAAAAAGLPAMVKFLDAQQDPYAPAVTRITQIANGQHVVTVRYGAPGPMGLEGS
;
A
#
# COMPACT_ATOMS: atom_id res chain seq x y z
N MET A 1 53.01 23.17 -59.29
CA MET A 1 53.11 22.73 -57.89
C MET A 1 51.81 23.24 -57.21
N GLY A 2 50.81 22.42 -57.14
CA GLY A 2 49.54 22.66 -56.50
C GLY A 2 49.23 21.53 -55.56
N GLN A 3 49.23 21.79 -54.25
CA GLN A 3 48.84 20.82 -53.23
C GLN A 3 47.35 20.92 -53.02
N GLU A 4 46.67 19.82 -53.31
CA GLU A 4 45.25 19.57 -53.10
C GLU A 4 45.05 19.20 -51.62
N LEU A 5 44.40 20.09 -50.86
CA LEU A 5 43.99 19.86 -49.48
C LEU A 5 42.75 19.01 -49.44
N GLN A 6 42.90 17.72 -49.16
CA GLN A 6 41.84 16.76 -48.92
C GLN A 6 41.12 17.07 -47.59
N ARG A 7 39.90 17.66 -47.68
CA ARG A 7 38.98 17.83 -46.55
C ARG A 7 38.44 16.47 -46.11
N ARG A 8 38.91 16.00 -44.97
CA ARG A 8 38.24 14.89 -44.26
C ARG A 8 36.91 15.40 -43.63
N THR A 9 35.80 14.86 -44.09
CA THR A 9 34.50 14.96 -43.47
C THR A 9 34.49 14.18 -42.15
N PRO A 10 34.02 14.76 -41.01
CA PRO A 10 33.86 14.04 -39.75
C PRO A 10 32.68 13.05 -39.90
N GLY A 11 32.97 11.76 -39.74
CA GLY A 11 31.94 10.73 -39.68
C GLY A 11 30.98 10.97 -38.52
N THR A 12 29.72 11.13 -38.81
CA THR A 12 28.63 11.11 -37.84
C THR A 12 28.55 9.71 -37.23
N VAL A 13 29.06 9.59 -36.00
CA VAL A 13 28.83 8.41 -35.16
C VAL A 13 27.35 8.45 -34.76
N SER A 14 26.52 7.65 -35.44
CA SER A 14 25.15 7.38 -35.05
C SER A 14 25.20 6.67 -33.69
N ARG A 15 24.94 7.42 -32.62
CA ARG A 15 24.74 6.88 -31.29
C ARG A 15 23.36 6.21 -31.32
N ALA A 16 23.31 4.89 -31.41
CA ALA A 16 22.08 4.15 -31.24
C ALA A 16 21.58 4.39 -29.81
N ASP A 17 20.38 4.94 -29.66
CA ASP A 17 19.76 5.08 -28.37
C ASP A 17 19.61 3.70 -27.69
N PRO A 18 19.99 3.58 -26.40
CA PRO A 18 19.89 2.31 -25.70
C PRO A 18 18.44 1.83 -25.66
N SER A 19 18.21 0.57 -25.98
CA SER A 19 16.88 -0.02 -25.95
C SER A 19 16.30 0.01 -24.53
N TRP A 20 15.00 0.22 -24.40
CA TRP A 20 14.28 0.37 -23.13
C TRP A 20 14.57 -0.74 -22.08
N PRO A 21 14.74 -2.02 -22.43
CA PRO A 21 15.18 -3.06 -21.48
C PRO A 21 16.55 -2.77 -20.85
N THR A 22 17.46 -2.14 -21.61
CA THR A 22 18.80 -1.78 -21.12
C THR A 22 18.74 -0.59 -20.15
N VAL A 23 17.84 0.36 -20.38
CA VAL A 23 17.62 1.52 -19.49
C VAL A 23 16.97 1.06 -18.19
N ALA A 24 15.90 0.26 -18.26
CA ALA A 24 15.23 -0.30 -17.08
C ALA A 24 16.18 -1.18 -16.26
N GLY A 25 16.96 -2.05 -16.89
CA GLY A 25 17.92 -2.92 -16.21
C GLY A 25 19.09 -2.16 -15.57
N THR A 26 19.57 -1.06 -16.17
CA THR A 26 20.62 -0.22 -15.59
C THR A 26 20.10 0.65 -14.46
N THR A 27 18.89 1.17 -14.54
CA THR A 27 18.27 1.97 -13.49
C THR A 27 18.00 1.14 -12.25
N ILE A 28 17.47 -0.08 -12.42
CA ILE A 28 17.24 -1.04 -11.32
C ILE A 28 18.59 -1.43 -10.68
N ARG A 29 19.63 -1.68 -11.46
CA ARG A 29 20.97 -2.06 -10.96
C ARG A 29 21.66 -0.93 -10.20
N LEU A 30 21.56 0.32 -10.67
CA LEU A 30 22.12 1.50 -10.02
C LEU A 30 21.34 1.84 -8.73
N TRP A 31 20.03 1.60 -8.69
CA TRP A 31 19.21 1.75 -7.50
C TRP A 31 19.60 0.73 -6.42
N PHE A 32 19.78 -0.56 -6.79
CA PHE A 32 20.26 -1.61 -5.89
C PHE A 32 21.64 -1.27 -5.28
N ASP A 33 22.61 -0.81 -6.09
CA ASP A 33 23.95 -0.45 -5.61
C ASP A 33 23.92 0.76 -4.65
N ARG A 34 23.03 1.72 -4.87
CA ARG A 34 22.92 2.92 -4.06
C ARG A 34 22.23 2.64 -2.71
N HIS A 35 21.25 1.75 -2.68
CA HIS A 35 20.49 1.42 -1.46
C HIS A 35 21.21 0.42 -0.56
N TYR A 36 21.84 -0.59 -1.13
CA TYR A 36 22.59 -1.60 -0.38
C TYR A 36 23.87 -1.05 0.25
N ARG A 37 24.59 -0.13 -0.38
CA ARG A 37 25.80 0.49 0.19
C ARG A 37 25.53 1.44 1.36
N ARG A 38 24.33 2.01 1.49
CA ARG A 38 23.99 2.91 2.60
C ARG A 38 23.47 2.21 3.87
N ARG A 39 23.01 0.97 3.80
CA ARG A 39 22.51 0.20 4.97
C ARG A 39 23.43 -0.90 5.48
N GLY A 40 24.54 -1.15 4.87
CA GLY A 40 25.52 -2.18 5.23
C GLY A 40 26.56 -1.76 6.26
N GLY A 41 26.13 -1.38 7.45
CA GLY A 41 27.06 -1.12 8.52
C GLY A 41 26.41 -1.05 9.91
N ARG A 42 26.48 -2.15 10.67
CA ARG A 42 26.08 -2.32 12.07
C ARG A 42 24.60 -2.69 12.29
N ARG A 43 24.32 -4.00 12.24
CA ARG A 43 23.36 -4.73 13.10
C ARG A 43 23.18 -6.17 12.65
N LEU A 44 24.28 -6.93 12.63
CA LEU A 44 24.27 -8.38 12.55
C LEU A 44 25.14 -8.91 13.71
N LEU A 45 24.57 -8.90 14.90
CA LEU A 45 24.98 -9.73 16.04
C LEU A 45 24.00 -9.45 17.18
N VAL A 46 23.15 -10.37 17.42
CA VAL A 46 22.31 -10.71 18.58
C VAL A 46 20.92 -11.11 18.09
N MET A 47 20.72 -12.38 17.91
CA MET A 47 19.48 -13.13 18.12
C MET A 47 19.74 -14.61 17.85
N ALA A 48 20.40 -15.27 18.78
CA ALA A 48 20.22 -16.68 19.00
C ALA A 48 19.90 -16.86 20.49
N ALA A 49 18.77 -17.46 20.74
CA ALA A 49 18.30 -18.04 21.99
C ALA A 49 16.95 -17.50 22.46
N SER A 50 15.91 -18.26 22.23
CA SER A 50 14.97 -18.72 23.27
C SER A 50 13.74 -19.30 22.58
N ALA A 51 13.76 -20.59 22.33
CA ALA A 51 12.58 -21.42 22.12
C ALA A 51 12.12 -21.94 23.49
N LEU A 52 10.80 -22.24 23.56
CA LEU A 52 10.10 -23.18 24.42
C LEU A 52 9.29 -22.65 25.63
N VAL A 53 8.10 -23.29 25.69
CA VAL A 53 7.17 -23.46 26.84
C VAL A 53 6.07 -22.39 26.90
N ALA A 54 4.77 -22.69 26.85
CA ALA A 54 3.97 -23.87 27.17
C ALA A 54 2.55 -23.75 26.64
N MET A 55 1.98 -24.90 26.27
CA MET A 55 0.52 -25.12 26.21
C MET A 55 -0.06 -25.22 27.62
N ALA A 56 -1.19 -24.58 27.85
CA ALA A 56 -2.10 -25.03 28.91
C ALA A 56 -3.55 -24.66 28.57
N VAL A 57 -4.30 -25.67 28.42
CA VAL A 57 -5.73 -25.97 28.47
C VAL A 57 -6.50 -25.15 29.51
N GLY A 58 -7.70 -24.69 29.14
CA GLY A 58 -8.69 -24.18 30.07
C GLY A 58 -10.07 -24.08 29.44
N ALA A 59 -10.79 -25.21 29.49
CA ALA A 59 -12.21 -25.30 29.14
C ALA A 59 -13.09 -24.79 30.29
N GLY A 60 -14.23 -24.21 29.94
CA GLY A 60 -15.45 -24.25 30.75
C GLY A 60 -15.80 -22.99 31.50
N VAL A 61 -16.92 -22.39 31.23
CA VAL A 61 -18.15 -22.41 32.04
C VAL A 61 -19.12 -21.38 31.45
N THR A 62 -20.17 -21.87 30.83
CA THR A 62 -21.39 -21.13 30.54
C THR A 62 -22.20 -21.03 31.83
N LEU A 63 -22.40 -19.83 32.35
CA LEU A 63 -23.43 -19.54 33.34
C LEU A 63 -24.54 -18.70 32.72
N ALA A 64 -25.65 -19.37 32.46
CA ALA A 64 -26.92 -18.75 32.16
C ALA A 64 -27.49 -18.13 33.43
N PHE A 65 -27.61 -16.81 33.48
CA PHE A 65 -28.44 -16.12 34.46
C PHE A 65 -29.76 -15.77 33.82
N THR A 66 -30.80 -16.52 34.14
CA THR A 66 -32.18 -16.12 33.99
C THR A 66 -32.50 -15.14 35.12
N GLN A 67 -32.68 -13.86 34.80
CA GLN A 67 -33.30 -12.90 35.72
C GLN A 67 -34.72 -12.63 35.30
N HIS A 68 -35.60 -12.89 36.25
CA HIS A 68 -37.00 -12.60 36.24
C HIS A 68 -37.18 -11.10 36.48
N GLU A 69 -37.73 -10.37 35.50
CA GLU A 69 -38.07 -8.95 35.67
C GLU A 69 -39.53 -8.76 35.97
N THR A 70 -39.80 -8.19 37.13
CA THR A 70 -41.02 -7.49 37.44
C THR A 70 -40.69 -6.00 37.58
N GLY A 71 -41.32 -5.17 36.72
CA GLY A 71 -41.65 -3.83 37.14
C GLY A 71 -41.13 -2.61 36.39
N THR A 72 -42.07 -1.97 35.71
CA THR A 72 -42.21 -0.54 35.37
C THR A 72 -41.39 0.03 34.19
N PRO A 73 -42.09 0.69 33.23
CA PRO A 73 -41.45 1.27 32.05
C PRO A 73 -40.77 2.60 32.41
N ARG A 74 -39.46 2.63 32.44
CA ARG A 74 -38.68 3.86 32.40
C ARG A 74 -38.34 4.16 30.94
N VAL A 75 -38.89 5.28 30.48
CA VAL A 75 -38.65 5.87 29.14
C VAL A 75 -37.16 5.98 28.85
N GLY A 76 -36.77 5.38 27.70
CA GLY A 76 -35.40 5.09 27.27
C GLY A 76 -34.59 6.29 26.86
N THR A 77 -33.51 6.49 27.57
CA THR A 77 -32.31 7.16 27.07
C THR A 77 -31.13 6.18 27.00
N GLY A 78 -31.28 4.94 27.49
CA GLY A 78 -30.19 3.94 27.55
C GLY A 78 -29.91 3.20 26.25
N THR A 79 -30.89 3.01 25.39
CA THR A 79 -30.74 2.20 24.17
C THR A 79 -29.90 2.86 23.05
N HIS A 80 -29.98 4.19 22.95
CA HIS A 80 -29.22 4.94 21.95
C HIS A 80 -27.71 4.97 22.27
N HIS A 81 -27.34 5.07 23.55
CA HIS A 81 -25.93 5.05 23.95
C HIS A 81 -25.28 3.67 23.79
N ALA A 82 -26.00 2.60 24.13
CA ALA A 82 -25.51 1.23 23.95
C ALA A 82 -25.25 0.92 22.47
N ASN A 83 -26.17 1.33 21.58
CA ASN A 83 -26.00 1.16 20.14
C ASN A 83 -24.82 1.96 19.58
N ALA A 84 -24.61 3.21 20.04
CA ALA A 84 -23.49 4.04 19.60
C ALA A 84 -22.13 3.44 20.00
N ILE A 85 -22.02 2.90 21.21
CA ILE A 85 -20.78 2.22 21.66
C ILE A 85 -20.50 0.96 20.83
N GLN A 86 -21.52 0.16 20.52
CA GLN A 86 -21.39 -1.04 19.70
C GLN A 86 -20.96 -0.70 18.27
N VAL A 87 -21.51 0.34 17.66
CA VAL A 87 -21.12 0.82 16.33
C VAL A 87 -19.66 1.28 16.33
N ALA A 88 -19.27 2.12 17.29
CA ALA A 88 -17.88 2.59 17.39
C ALA A 88 -16.88 1.44 17.61
N GLN A 89 -17.27 0.39 18.33
CA GLN A 89 -16.45 -0.81 18.49
C GLN A 89 -16.36 -1.62 17.19
N ALA A 90 -17.45 -1.75 16.44
CA ALA A 90 -17.47 -2.43 15.14
C ALA A 90 -16.57 -1.70 14.13
N ASP A 91 -16.65 -0.38 14.03
CA ASP A 91 -15.80 0.44 13.16
C ASP A 91 -14.31 0.27 13.51
N ARG A 92 -13.99 0.22 14.81
CA ARG A 92 -12.62 -0.03 15.29
C ARG A 92 -12.12 -1.43 14.92
N GLN A 93 -12.98 -2.44 15.01
CA GLN A 93 -12.66 -3.81 14.59
C GLN A 93 -12.45 -3.90 13.09
N GLN A 94 -13.29 -3.24 12.29
CA GLN A 94 -13.13 -3.17 10.83
C GLN A 94 -11.83 -2.48 10.43
N ALA A 95 -11.52 -1.34 11.04
CA ALA A 95 -10.26 -0.62 10.81
C ALA A 95 -9.06 -1.48 11.15
N ALA A 96 -9.06 -2.15 12.31
CA ALA A 96 -7.98 -3.02 12.74
C ALA A 96 -7.82 -4.24 11.83
N GLY A 97 -8.91 -4.86 11.44
CA GLY A 97 -8.91 -5.98 10.49
C GLY A 97 -8.40 -5.60 9.10
N TRP A 98 -8.75 -4.41 8.61
CA TRP A 98 -8.22 -3.89 7.35
C TRP A 98 -6.71 -3.62 7.45
N ILE A 99 -6.26 -2.91 8.50
CA ILE A 99 -4.84 -2.61 8.71
C ILE A 99 -4.02 -3.91 8.78
N ALA A 100 -4.48 -4.91 9.52
CA ALA A 100 -3.78 -6.18 9.67
C ALA A 100 -3.63 -6.96 8.35
N ARG A 101 -4.55 -6.79 7.39
CA ARG A 101 -4.52 -7.48 6.09
C ARG A 101 -3.85 -6.67 4.99
N GLU A 102 -4.05 -5.34 4.99
CA GLU A 102 -3.70 -4.50 3.84
C GLU A 102 -2.42 -3.70 4.05
N VAL A 103 -2.03 -3.41 5.31
CA VAL A 103 -0.81 -2.64 5.59
C VAL A 103 0.41 -3.54 5.54
N ALA A 104 1.45 -3.10 4.85
CA ALA A 104 2.70 -3.84 4.73
C ALA A 104 3.34 -4.06 6.11
N SER A 105 3.96 -5.23 6.33
CA SER A 105 4.43 -5.69 7.63
C SER A 105 5.61 -4.89 8.22
N ASP A 106 6.28 -4.08 7.40
CA ASP A 106 7.40 -3.21 7.79
C ASP A 106 6.95 -1.81 8.24
N ILE A 107 5.69 -1.45 8.02
CA ILE A 107 5.12 -0.13 8.34
C ILE A 107 4.87 0.02 9.84
N VAL A 108 5.29 1.14 10.41
CA VAL A 108 4.96 1.55 11.78
C VAL A 108 3.65 2.34 11.77
N VAL A 109 2.72 1.94 12.64
CA VAL A 109 1.39 2.54 12.76
C VAL A 109 1.25 3.22 14.13
N ALA A 110 0.96 4.52 14.12
CA ALA A 110 0.64 5.29 15.32
C ALA A 110 -0.85 5.15 15.67
N CYS A 111 -1.17 4.90 16.93
CA CYS A 111 -2.52 4.68 17.43
C CYS A 111 -2.67 5.11 18.89
N ASP A 112 -3.89 5.40 19.34
CA ASP A 112 -4.21 5.48 20.77
C ASP A 112 -4.18 4.08 21.42
N LEU A 113 -4.18 4.03 22.75
CA LEU A 113 -4.06 2.78 23.52
C LEU A 113 -5.10 1.73 23.10
N GLU A 114 -6.36 2.12 22.95
CA GLU A 114 -7.45 1.20 22.65
C GLU A 114 -7.35 0.64 21.23
N MET A 115 -7.01 1.52 20.26
CA MET A 115 -6.80 1.11 18.89
C MET A 115 -5.55 0.23 18.72
N CYS A 116 -4.45 0.54 19.40
CA CYS A 116 -3.24 -0.29 19.43
C CYS A 116 -3.55 -1.71 19.97
N ASN A 117 -4.32 -1.81 21.06
CA ASN A 117 -4.78 -3.09 21.59
C ASN A 117 -5.64 -3.87 20.60
N GLN A 118 -6.52 -3.17 19.87
CA GLN A 118 -7.36 -3.80 18.86
C GLN A 118 -6.55 -4.29 17.64
N LEU A 119 -5.53 -3.54 17.21
CA LEU A 119 -4.60 -3.93 16.15
C LEU A 119 -3.84 -5.21 16.52
N GLN A 120 -3.33 -5.32 17.76
CA GLN A 120 -2.66 -6.53 18.24
C GLN A 120 -3.60 -7.74 18.26
N LYS A 121 -4.84 -7.57 18.72
CA LYS A 121 -5.87 -8.61 18.68
C LYS A 121 -6.20 -9.08 17.26
N SER A 122 -6.07 -8.17 16.28
CA SER A 122 -6.29 -8.47 14.86
C SER A 122 -5.05 -9.07 14.16
N GLY A 123 -3.96 -9.32 14.91
CA GLY A 123 -2.74 -9.96 14.40
C GLY A 123 -1.68 -9.00 13.88
N PHE A 124 -1.85 -7.67 14.04
CA PHE A 124 -0.79 -6.72 13.68
C PHE A 124 0.34 -6.75 14.70
N SER A 125 1.60 -6.70 14.22
CA SER A 125 2.79 -6.83 15.11
C SER A 125 2.88 -5.67 16.09
N GLY A 126 2.92 -5.98 17.40
CA GLY A 126 3.11 -4.97 18.45
C GLY A 126 4.42 -4.19 18.34
N ALA A 127 5.46 -4.79 17.75
CA ALA A 127 6.74 -4.13 17.50
C ALA A 127 6.66 -3.02 16.42
N ARG A 128 5.56 -2.97 15.67
CA ARG A 128 5.25 -1.97 14.63
C ARG A 128 4.16 -0.99 15.06
N LEU A 129 3.80 -0.97 16.33
CA LEU A 129 2.85 -0.02 16.89
C LEU A 129 3.58 1.07 17.67
N MET A 130 3.25 2.31 17.37
CA MET A 130 3.64 3.48 18.15
C MET A 130 2.43 3.99 18.91
N GLN A 131 2.36 3.69 20.21
CA GLN A 131 1.28 4.19 21.04
C GLN A 131 1.47 5.68 21.32
N LEU A 132 0.51 6.49 20.88
CA LEU A 132 0.45 7.92 21.19
C LEU A 132 -0.12 8.15 22.59
N GLN A 133 0.63 8.83 23.42
CA GLN A 133 0.18 9.31 24.72
C GLN A 133 -0.52 10.67 24.56
N PRO A 134 -1.40 11.08 25.49
CA PRO A 134 -2.04 12.41 25.45
C PRO A 134 -1.05 13.57 25.37
N THR A 135 0.17 13.36 25.86
CA THR A 135 1.26 14.35 25.85
C THR A 135 2.21 14.21 24.65
N SER A 136 1.98 13.25 23.75
CA SER A 136 2.82 13.08 22.55
C SER A 136 2.73 14.34 21.68
N PRO A 137 3.88 14.97 21.30
CA PRO A 137 3.88 16.23 20.57
C PRO A 137 3.44 16.09 19.12
N ASP A 138 3.74 14.93 18.49
CA ASP A 138 3.48 14.64 17.10
C ASP A 138 3.46 13.10 16.86
N PRO A 139 2.98 12.64 15.69
CA PRO A 139 2.99 11.24 15.29
C PRO A 139 4.18 10.88 14.36
N LEU A 140 5.18 11.74 14.17
CA LEU A 140 6.20 11.67 13.10
C LEU A 140 7.14 10.45 13.18
N GLY A 141 7.10 9.69 14.27
CA GLY A 141 7.85 8.42 14.41
C GLY A 141 7.24 7.24 13.67
N ALA A 142 6.08 7.42 13.01
CA ALA A 142 5.38 6.37 12.27
C ALA A 142 5.16 6.78 10.80
N GLN A 143 4.80 5.83 9.95
CA GLN A 143 4.40 6.08 8.56
C GLN A 143 2.89 6.29 8.41
N LEU A 144 2.11 5.64 9.27
CA LEU A 144 0.65 5.78 9.29
C LEU A 144 0.18 6.20 10.68
N VAL A 145 -0.94 6.92 10.74
CA VAL A 145 -1.66 7.19 11.98
C VAL A 145 -3.13 6.78 11.85
N VAL A 146 -3.64 6.09 12.86
CA VAL A 146 -5.07 5.78 12.96
C VAL A 146 -5.74 6.92 13.71
N ALA A 147 -6.40 7.78 12.95
CA ALA A 147 -7.06 8.99 13.44
C ALA A 147 -8.44 8.66 14.01
N THR A 148 -8.46 8.05 15.19
CA THR A 148 -9.66 7.89 16.02
C THR A 148 -10.15 9.25 16.53
N PRO A 149 -11.36 9.35 17.12
CA PRO A 149 -11.81 10.57 17.79
C PRO A 149 -10.81 11.10 18.81
N VAL A 150 -10.15 10.22 19.57
CA VAL A 150 -9.12 10.58 20.56
C VAL A 150 -7.95 11.30 19.89
N ILE A 151 -7.39 10.72 18.86
CA ILE A 151 -6.24 11.27 18.10
C ILE A 151 -6.63 12.57 17.39
N ARG A 152 -7.85 12.63 16.79
CA ARG A 152 -8.33 13.86 16.16
C ARG A 152 -8.49 15.01 17.17
N ASN A 153 -8.99 14.71 18.37
CA ASN A 153 -9.11 15.72 19.43
C ASN A 153 -7.75 16.18 19.95
N GLN A 154 -6.78 15.26 20.08
CA GLN A 154 -5.41 15.56 20.53
C GLN A 154 -4.68 16.53 19.59
N PHE A 155 -4.72 16.27 18.31
CA PHE A 155 -3.96 17.06 17.32
C PHE A 155 -4.80 18.13 16.62
N GLY A 156 -6.13 18.08 16.73
CA GLY A 156 -7.04 19.03 16.09
C GLY A 156 -6.84 19.10 14.57
N THR A 157 -6.93 20.30 14.02
CA THR A 157 -6.72 20.56 12.60
C THR A 157 -5.30 20.26 12.13
N ARG A 158 -4.30 20.30 13.02
CA ARG A 158 -2.89 20.01 12.70
C ARG A 158 -2.69 18.60 12.20
N LEU A 159 -3.56 17.64 12.60
CA LEU A 159 -3.45 16.27 12.10
C LEU A 159 -3.51 16.23 10.57
N ALA A 160 -4.46 16.93 9.98
CA ALA A 160 -4.63 16.95 8.52
C ALA A 160 -3.75 18.01 7.84
N SER A 161 -3.59 19.20 8.44
CA SER A 161 -2.89 20.32 7.80
C SER A 161 -1.37 20.30 7.96
N VAL A 162 -0.83 19.49 8.88
CA VAL A 162 0.61 19.45 9.16
C VAL A 162 1.16 18.03 9.05
N TYR A 163 0.55 17.07 9.76
CA TYR A 163 1.17 15.76 9.98
C TYR A 163 0.75 14.69 9.00
N ALA A 164 -0.55 14.57 8.69
CA ALA A 164 -1.09 13.43 7.96
C ALA A 164 -2.24 13.86 7.01
N PRO A 165 -1.91 14.49 5.88
CA PRO A 165 -2.90 15.07 4.97
C PRO A 165 -3.73 14.02 4.23
N LEU A 166 -3.14 12.88 3.84
CA LEU A 166 -3.76 11.88 2.98
C LEU A 166 -4.50 10.81 3.78
N VAL A 167 -5.79 10.62 3.50
CA VAL A 167 -6.61 9.52 4.03
C VAL A 167 -6.50 8.32 3.10
N ILE A 168 -5.94 7.21 3.58
CA ILE A 168 -5.78 5.97 2.81
C ILE A 168 -6.91 4.98 3.02
N ALA A 169 -7.63 5.08 4.12
CA ALA A 169 -8.87 4.32 4.38
C ALA A 169 -9.71 5.05 5.44
N SER A 170 -11.04 4.85 5.41
CA SER A 170 -11.99 5.37 6.41
C SER A 170 -13.01 4.31 6.81
N PHE A 171 -13.39 4.31 8.09
CA PHE A 171 -14.35 3.38 8.68
C PHE A 171 -15.34 4.15 9.53
N GLY A 172 -16.61 3.78 9.46
CA GLY A 172 -17.68 4.49 10.16
C GLY A 172 -17.98 5.86 9.56
N SER A 173 -18.69 6.70 10.31
CA SER A 173 -19.14 8.01 9.85
C SER A 173 -19.22 9.02 10.99
N GLY A 174 -19.40 10.31 10.66
CA GLY A 174 -19.61 11.39 11.63
C GLY A 174 -18.42 11.59 12.58
N ALA A 175 -18.74 11.86 13.85
CA ALA A 175 -17.76 12.14 14.89
C ALA A 175 -16.92 10.89 15.26
N GLU A 176 -17.49 9.69 15.14
CA GLU A 176 -16.85 8.42 15.50
C GLU A 176 -16.02 7.81 14.36
N ARG A 177 -16.02 8.42 13.16
CA ARG A 177 -15.24 7.96 12.01
C ARG A 177 -13.78 7.77 12.37
N ILE A 178 -13.19 6.69 11.87
CA ILE A 178 -11.78 6.35 12.03
C ILE A 178 -11.11 6.46 10.65
N ASP A 179 -10.13 7.33 10.51
CA ASP A 179 -9.33 7.45 9.29
C ASP A 179 -7.96 6.83 9.50
N VAL A 180 -7.49 6.04 8.56
CA VAL A 180 -6.08 5.65 8.44
C VAL A 180 -5.42 6.67 7.52
N ARG A 181 -4.38 7.37 8.02
CA ARG A 181 -3.79 8.51 7.32
C ARG A 181 -2.29 8.33 7.14
N TYR A 182 -1.80 8.75 5.99
CA TYR A 182 -0.37 8.77 5.68
C TYR A 182 0.31 9.96 6.37
N ILE A 183 1.42 9.69 7.07
CA ILE A 183 2.20 10.73 7.76
C ILE A 183 3.20 11.36 6.79
N ALA A 184 3.20 12.69 6.76
CA ALA A 184 4.08 13.52 5.96
C ALA A 184 5.24 14.04 6.84
N PRO A 185 6.41 13.38 6.88
CA PRO A 185 7.49 13.77 7.80
C PRO A 185 8.02 15.18 7.55
N ASP A 186 8.00 15.64 6.30
CA ASP A 186 8.43 16.98 5.89
C ASP A 186 7.27 17.99 5.84
N GLY A 187 6.10 17.60 6.37
CA GLY A 187 4.88 18.41 6.42
C GLY A 187 4.01 18.32 5.17
N SER A 188 2.75 18.72 5.32
CA SER A 188 1.71 18.55 4.29
C SER A 188 2.05 19.25 2.97
N LYS A 189 2.64 20.45 3.00
CA LYS A 189 2.97 21.20 1.79
C LYS A 189 4.03 20.51 0.93
N ALA A 190 5.09 19.98 1.55
CA ALA A 190 6.12 19.22 0.86
C ALA A 190 5.53 17.91 0.29
N PHE A 191 4.70 17.25 1.07
CA PHE A 191 3.98 16.04 0.67
C PHE A 191 3.08 16.26 -0.54
N GLU A 192 2.28 17.32 -0.56
CA GLU A 192 1.40 17.67 -1.69
C GLU A 192 2.20 17.95 -2.97
N ALA A 193 3.32 18.65 -2.85
CA ALA A 193 4.21 18.91 -3.99
C ALA A 193 4.82 17.62 -4.55
N GLN A 194 5.25 16.71 -3.67
CA GLN A 194 5.76 15.39 -4.04
C GLN A 194 4.67 14.52 -4.68
N LEU A 195 3.46 14.52 -4.12
CA LEU A 195 2.30 13.79 -4.67
C LEU A 195 1.95 14.26 -6.09
N ALA A 196 1.99 15.58 -6.33
CA ALA A 196 1.74 16.15 -7.66
C ALA A 196 2.83 15.74 -8.68
N THR A 197 4.09 15.69 -8.25
CA THR A 197 5.21 15.24 -9.09
C THR A 197 5.10 13.76 -9.39
N ASP A 198 4.83 12.95 -8.37
CA ASP A 198 4.65 11.51 -8.51
C ASP A 198 3.49 11.17 -9.45
N ARG A 199 2.36 11.87 -9.34
CA ARG A 199 1.23 11.70 -10.26
C ARG A 199 1.62 11.94 -11.73
N LYS A 200 2.43 12.98 -12.03
CA LYS A 200 2.93 13.22 -13.39
C LYS A 200 3.77 12.06 -13.90
N ASN A 201 4.64 11.51 -13.05
CA ASN A 201 5.48 10.38 -13.40
C ASN A 201 4.63 9.11 -13.65
N ARG A 202 3.60 8.87 -12.85
CA ARG A 202 2.66 7.76 -13.05
C ARG A 202 1.86 7.88 -14.34
N ILE A 203 1.42 9.10 -14.71
CA ILE A 203 0.76 9.36 -16.00
C ILE A 203 1.71 9.00 -17.14
N ALA A 204 2.94 9.49 -17.14
CA ALA A 204 3.91 9.20 -18.19
C ALA A 204 4.21 7.70 -18.32
N ALA A 205 4.34 6.99 -17.20
CA ALA A 205 4.53 5.53 -17.20
C ALA A 205 3.27 4.80 -17.71
N GLY A 206 2.08 5.28 -17.34
CA GLY A 206 0.80 4.76 -17.83
C GLY A 206 0.65 4.92 -19.35
N GLU A 207 1.03 6.07 -19.90
CA GLU A 207 1.03 6.32 -21.36
C GLU A 207 1.96 5.34 -22.08
N GLN A 208 3.15 5.08 -21.54
CA GLN A 208 4.09 4.11 -22.12
C GLN A 208 3.53 2.68 -22.08
N LEU A 209 2.86 2.27 -20.99
CA LEU A 209 2.21 0.96 -20.91
C LEU A 209 1.07 0.84 -21.91
N VAL A 210 0.26 1.87 -22.07
CA VAL A 210 -0.86 1.90 -23.03
C VAL A 210 -0.36 1.84 -24.49
N ALA A 211 0.78 2.44 -24.79
CA ALA A 211 1.41 2.43 -26.11
C ALA A 211 2.16 1.11 -26.42
N ASN A 212 2.40 0.26 -25.41
CA ASN A 212 3.11 -0.99 -25.57
C ASN A 212 2.19 -2.06 -26.20
N ASN A 213 2.57 -2.61 -27.37
CA ASN A 213 1.81 -3.62 -28.09
C ASN A 213 1.69 -4.98 -27.36
N HIS A 214 2.49 -5.23 -26.35
CA HIS A 214 2.36 -6.39 -25.47
C HIS A 214 1.36 -6.21 -24.34
N VAL A 215 0.77 -5.01 -24.17
CA VAL A 215 -0.22 -4.70 -23.14
C VAL A 215 -1.59 -4.50 -23.76
N GLN A 216 -2.51 -5.40 -23.47
CA GLN A 216 -3.92 -5.27 -23.81
C GLN A 216 -4.69 -4.85 -22.55
N ALA A 217 -5.00 -3.57 -22.43
CA ALA A 217 -5.73 -3.05 -21.28
C ALA A 217 -7.22 -2.86 -21.60
N SER A 218 -8.10 -3.26 -20.65
CA SER A 218 -9.51 -2.92 -20.69
C SER A 218 -9.72 -1.39 -20.73
N ALA A 219 -10.91 -0.92 -21.08
CA ALA A 219 -11.21 0.50 -21.15
C ALA A 219 -10.99 1.19 -19.79
N ASP A 220 -11.44 0.58 -18.70
CA ASP A 220 -11.29 1.13 -17.34
C ASP A 220 -9.83 1.10 -16.86
N ALA A 221 -9.11 0.01 -17.14
CA ALA A 221 -7.70 -0.08 -16.82
C ALA A 221 -6.87 0.96 -17.58
N ARG A 222 -7.16 1.17 -18.86
CA ARG A 222 -6.54 2.24 -19.66
C ARG A 222 -6.81 3.62 -19.07
N LYS A 223 -8.05 3.89 -18.66
CA LYS A 223 -8.43 5.15 -18.01
C LYS A 223 -7.64 5.37 -16.72
N ALA A 224 -7.53 4.36 -15.87
CA ALA A 224 -6.77 4.44 -14.62
C ALA A 224 -5.27 4.71 -14.86
N LEU A 225 -4.66 4.05 -15.85
CA LEU A 225 -3.27 4.28 -16.26
C LEU A 225 -3.05 5.74 -16.69
N LEU A 226 -3.89 6.24 -17.59
CA LEU A 226 -3.76 7.60 -18.13
C LEU A 226 -4.10 8.69 -17.09
N ALA A 227 -4.87 8.37 -16.07
CA ALA A 227 -5.16 9.27 -14.94
C ALA A 227 -4.07 9.26 -13.86
N GLY A 228 -3.05 8.39 -13.98
CA GLY A 228 -2.00 8.23 -12.97
C GLY A 228 -2.52 7.69 -11.63
N GLN A 229 -3.58 6.87 -11.66
CA GLN A 229 -4.20 6.30 -10.46
C GLN A 229 -3.54 5.01 -9.98
N VAL A 230 -2.57 4.47 -10.73
CA VAL A 230 -1.97 3.16 -10.45
C VAL A 230 -0.73 3.29 -9.58
N ASP A 231 -0.58 2.37 -8.62
CA ASP A 231 0.57 2.27 -7.72
C ASP A 231 1.90 2.16 -8.51
N PRO A 232 2.93 2.90 -8.14
CA PRO A 232 4.24 2.87 -8.82
C PRO A 232 4.84 1.47 -8.93
N ARG A 233 4.68 0.62 -7.91
CA ARG A 233 5.18 -0.77 -7.94
C ARG A 233 4.48 -1.60 -9.01
N LEU A 234 3.15 -1.40 -9.14
CA LEU A 234 2.36 -2.04 -10.20
C LEU A 234 2.82 -1.59 -11.58
N LEU A 235 3.05 -0.30 -11.79
CA LEU A 235 3.51 0.22 -13.09
C LEU A 235 4.85 -0.40 -13.50
N VAL A 236 5.82 -0.49 -12.57
CA VAL A 236 7.12 -1.13 -12.82
C VAL A 236 6.96 -2.61 -13.11
N THR A 237 6.14 -3.31 -12.32
CA THR A 237 5.86 -4.74 -12.49
C THR A 237 5.21 -5.04 -13.84
N LEU A 238 4.19 -4.26 -14.23
CA LEU A 238 3.51 -4.39 -15.52
C LEU A 238 4.46 -4.12 -16.69
N GLY A 239 5.30 -3.10 -16.59
CA GLY A 239 6.31 -2.79 -17.60
C GLY A 239 7.33 -3.92 -17.78
N THR A 240 7.78 -4.53 -16.68
CA THR A 240 8.70 -5.65 -16.70
C THR A 240 8.05 -6.90 -17.29
N LEU A 241 6.81 -7.23 -16.86
CA LEU A 241 6.06 -8.36 -17.40
C LEU A 241 5.80 -8.20 -18.91
N ALA A 242 5.41 -7.00 -19.35
CA ALA A 242 5.19 -6.71 -20.78
C ALA A 242 6.46 -6.84 -21.62
N GLY A 243 7.62 -6.64 -21.01
CA GLY A 243 8.92 -6.92 -21.65
C GLY A 243 9.24 -8.41 -21.80
N LEU A 244 8.64 -9.28 -20.98
CA LEU A 244 8.85 -10.72 -20.96
C LEU A 244 7.79 -11.48 -21.77
N MET A 245 6.52 -11.05 -21.74
CA MET A 245 5.39 -11.73 -22.35
C MET A 245 4.22 -10.77 -22.62
N PRO A 246 3.35 -11.08 -23.58
CA PRO A 246 2.08 -10.34 -23.74
C PRO A 246 1.17 -10.54 -22.54
N ILE A 247 0.62 -9.43 -22.01
CA ILE A 247 -0.27 -9.41 -20.86
C ILE A 247 -1.63 -8.77 -21.20
N GLN A 248 -2.69 -9.25 -20.57
CA GLN A 248 -4.02 -8.65 -20.60
C GLN A 248 -4.28 -8.02 -19.23
N LEU A 249 -4.41 -6.71 -19.19
CA LEU A 249 -4.77 -5.99 -17.97
C LEU A 249 -6.30 -5.87 -17.90
N VAL A 250 -6.93 -6.71 -17.09
CA VAL A 250 -8.37 -6.85 -16.99
C VAL A 250 -8.96 -5.73 -16.15
N ALA A 251 -8.45 -5.54 -14.93
CA ALA A 251 -8.91 -4.54 -14.00
C ALA A 251 -7.80 -4.12 -13.04
N PHE A 252 -7.95 -2.94 -12.44
CA PHE A 252 -7.28 -2.56 -11.21
C PHE A 252 -8.26 -2.62 -10.05
N ASP A 253 -7.77 -2.94 -8.87
CA ASP A 253 -8.54 -3.04 -7.64
C ASP A 253 -7.79 -2.38 -6.48
N ASP A 254 -8.50 -1.63 -5.66
CA ASP A 254 -8.03 -1.13 -4.38
C ASP A 254 -9.08 -1.38 -3.30
N PRO A 255 -8.81 -2.29 -2.36
CA PRO A 255 -9.74 -2.63 -1.29
C PRO A 255 -9.83 -1.55 -0.19
N SER A 256 -9.30 -0.36 -0.38
CA SER A 256 -9.30 0.71 0.63
C SER A 256 -10.67 1.40 0.72
N PRO A 257 -11.47 1.16 1.77
CA PRO A 257 -12.76 1.81 1.94
C PRO A 257 -12.59 3.30 2.26
N GLY A 258 -13.38 4.16 1.62
CA GLY A 258 -13.41 5.60 1.92
C GLY A 258 -12.08 6.33 1.74
N ALA A 259 -11.18 5.79 0.93
CA ALA A 259 -9.92 6.43 0.58
C ALA A 259 -10.14 7.73 -0.20
N SER A 260 -9.20 8.68 -0.06
CA SER A 260 -9.20 9.87 -0.91
C SER A 260 -8.83 9.53 -2.36
N SER A 261 -9.21 10.41 -3.30
CA SER A 261 -8.97 10.22 -4.74
C SER A 261 -7.48 10.15 -5.14
N ASP A 262 -6.60 10.59 -4.25
CA ASP A 262 -5.15 10.58 -4.48
C ASP A 262 -4.47 9.27 -4.07
N VAL A 263 -5.23 8.36 -3.44
CA VAL A 263 -4.75 7.01 -3.12
C VAL A 263 -4.69 6.18 -4.40
N THR A 264 -3.56 5.50 -4.60
CA THR A 264 -3.31 4.71 -5.80
C THR A 264 -3.94 3.32 -5.73
N LEU A 265 -4.34 2.79 -6.87
CA LEU A 265 -4.84 1.43 -7.05
C LEU A 265 -3.67 0.45 -6.92
N ARG A 266 -3.70 -0.43 -5.92
CA ARG A 266 -2.59 -1.31 -5.52
C ARG A 266 -2.76 -2.76 -5.97
N GLY A 267 -3.92 -3.09 -6.51
CA GLY A 267 -4.24 -4.41 -7.02
C GLY A 267 -4.50 -4.41 -8.51
N ALA A 268 -4.23 -5.54 -9.18
CA ALA A 268 -4.56 -5.77 -10.58
C ALA A 268 -4.95 -7.22 -10.84
N GLU A 269 -5.80 -7.40 -11.84
CA GLU A 269 -6.16 -8.68 -12.44
C GLU A 269 -5.50 -8.80 -13.82
N LEU A 270 -4.62 -9.77 -13.97
CA LEU A 270 -3.77 -9.96 -15.16
C LEU A 270 -4.15 -11.27 -15.86
N GLY A 271 -4.55 -11.17 -17.12
CA GLY A 271 -4.70 -12.31 -18.02
C GLY A 271 -3.41 -12.54 -18.83
N ALA A 272 -3.29 -13.73 -19.39
CA ALA A 272 -2.25 -14.08 -20.37
C ALA A 272 -2.91 -14.42 -21.70
N ALA A 273 -2.17 -14.21 -22.82
CA ALA A 273 -2.63 -14.59 -24.15
C ALA A 273 -2.87 -16.10 -24.28
N ALA A 274 -2.14 -16.92 -23.52
CA ALA A 274 -2.33 -18.35 -23.38
C ALA A 274 -2.38 -18.75 -21.90
N ALA A 275 -3.20 -19.75 -21.55
CA ALA A 275 -3.37 -20.21 -20.17
C ALA A 275 -2.04 -20.63 -19.51
N ALA A 276 -1.10 -21.17 -20.28
CA ALA A 276 0.24 -21.53 -19.82
C ALA A 276 1.08 -20.31 -19.33
N GLY A 277 0.70 -19.08 -19.70
CA GLY A 277 1.38 -17.86 -19.25
C GLY A 277 1.08 -17.49 -17.79
N LEU A 278 -0.06 -17.89 -17.23
CA LEU A 278 -0.45 -17.55 -15.87
C LEU A 278 0.53 -18.09 -14.80
N PRO A 279 0.95 -19.38 -14.85
CA PRO A 279 1.96 -19.88 -13.90
C PRO A 279 3.32 -19.17 -14.03
N ALA A 280 3.70 -18.77 -15.24
CA ALA A 280 4.94 -18.01 -15.46
C ALA A 280 4.86 -16.62 -14.83
N MET A 281 3.71 -15.92 -14.93
CA MET A 281 3.45 -14.65 -14.23
C MET A 281 3.56 -14.82 -12.72
N VAL A 282 2.90 -15.83 -12.13
CA VAL A 282 2.96 -16.12 -10.70
C VAL A 282 4.41 -16.33 -10.26
N LYS A 283 5.15 -17.19 -10.98
CA LYS A 283 6.57 -17.43 -10.68
C LYS A 283 7.42 -16.16 -10.72
N PHE A 284 7.16 -15.27 -11.69
CA PHE A 284 7.84 -13.98 -11.78
C PHE A 284 7.51 -13.09 -10.59
N LEU A 285 6.24 -12.98 -10.23
CA LEU A 285 5.75 -12.14 -9.11
C LEU A 285 6.26 -12.64 -7.76
N ASP A 286 6.26 -13.95 -7.52
CA ASP A 286 6.76 -14.56 -6.28
C ASP A 286 8.28 -14.45 -6.13
N ALA A 287 9.01 -14.24 -7.23
CA ALA A 287 10.45 -14.01 -7.20
C ALA A 287 10.84 -12.54 -6.93
N GLN A 288 9.86 -11.62 -6.86
CA GLN A 288 10.16 -10.22 -6.58
C GLN A 288 10.58 -10.04 -5.12
N GLN A 289 11.42 -9.04 -4.87
CA GLN A 289 11.85 -8.63 -3.54
C GLN A 289 11.32 -7.24 -3.21
N ASP A 290 11.31 -6.91 -1.92
CA ASP A 290 10.93 -5.56 -1.48
C ASP A 290 11.72 -4.47 -2.21
N PRO A 291 11.05 -3.38 -2.59
CA PRO A 291 9.64 -3.02 -2.35
C PRO A 291 8.65 -3.57 -3.39
N TYR A 292 9.09 -4.41 -4.34
CA TYR A 292 8.28 -4.94 -5.45
C TYR A 292 7.68 -6.32 -5.17
N ALA A 293 7.89 -6.90 -3.99
CA ALA A 293 7.24 -8.15 -3.58
C ALA A 293 5.74 -7.90 -3.32
N PRO A 294 4.82 -8.55 -4.07
CA PRO A 294 3.40 -8.41 -3.81
C PRO A 294 3.02 -9.06 -2.49
N ALA A 295 2.05 -8.46 -1.77
CA ALA A 295 1.46 -9.06 -0.59
C ALA A 295 0.53 -10.24 -0.93
N VAL A 296 -0.04 -10.23 -2.15
CA VAL A 296 -0.91 -11.30 -2.66
C VAL A 296 -0.57 -11.58 -4.11
N THR A 297 -0.31 -12.86 -4.43
CA THR A 297 -0.21 -13.40 -5.79
C THR A 297 -0.97 -14.70 -5.86
N ARG A 298 -1.99 -14.79 -6.70
CA ARG A 298 -2.77 -16.02 -6.87
C ARG A 298 -3.49 -16.06 -8.21
N ILE A 299 -3.75 -17.27 -8.72
CA ILE A 299 -4.64 -17.46 -9.86
C ILE A 299 -6.07 -17.56 -9.32
N THR A 300 -6.96 -16.73 -9.87
CA THR A 300 -8.39 -16.68 -9.53
C THR A 300 -9.22 -16.80 -10.80
N GLN A 301 -10.48 -17.22 -10.67
CA GLN A 301 -11.44 -17.18 -11.75
C GLN A 301 -12.37 -15.97 -11.56
N ILE A 302 -12.49 -15.14 -12.58
CA ILE A 302 -13.40 -13.99 -12.57
C ILE A 302 -14.79 -14.36 -13.10
N ALA A 303 -15.76 -13.45 -12.97
CA ALA A 303 -17.18 -13.74 -13.22
C ALA A 303 -17.50 -14.28 -14.63
N ASN A 304 -16.69 -13.94 -15.64
CA ASN A 304 -16.85 -14.44 -17.01
C ASN A 304 -16.23 -15.83 -17.25
N GLY A 305 -15.72 -16.48 -16.20
CA GLY A 305 -15.05 -17.79 -16.27
C GLY A 305 -13.58 -17.76 -16.66
N GLN A 306 -13.02 -16.59 -16.98
CA GLN A 306 -11.61 -16.43 -17.32
C GLN A 306 -10.75 -16.60 -16.05
N HIS A 307 -9.61 -17.30 -16.18
CA HIS A 307 -8.58 -17.33 -15.15
C HIS A 307 -7.64 -16.14 -15.30
N VAL A 308 -7.35 -15.49 -14.19
CA VAL A 308 -6.44 -14.33 -14.10
C VAL A 308 -5.48 -14.49 -12.93
N VAL A 309 -4.34 -13.85 -12.98
CA VAL A 309 -3.47 -13.65 -11.83
C VAL A 309 -3.92 -12.38 -11.12
N THR A 310 -4.39 -12.53 -9.88
CA THR A 310 -4.61 -11.39 -8.98
C THR A 310 -3.30 -11.07 -8.28
N VAL A 311 -2.83 -9.84 -8.44
CA VAL A 311 -1.65 -9.29 -7.76
C VAL A 311 -2.07 -8.09 -6.92
N ARG A 312 -1.56 -7.99 -5.67
CA ARG A 312 -1.85 -6.85 -4.79
C ARG A 312 -0.66 -6.51 -3.92
N TYR A 313 -0.39 -5.23 -3.79
CA TYR A 313 0.66 -4.69 -2.92
C TYR A 313 0.09 -4.19 -1.59
N GLY A 314 0.89 -4.24 -0.53
CA GLY A 314 0.53 -3.70 0.78
C GLY A 314 0.41 -2.18 0.78
N ALA A 315 -0.46 -1.65 1.64
CA ALA A 315 -0.58 -0.20 1.90
C ALA A 315 0.52 0.26 2.88
N PRO A 316 0.92 1.53 2.83
CA PRO A 316 0.66 2.51 1.78
C PRO A 316 1.46 2.22 0.51
N GLY A 317 1.04 2.77 -0.61
CA GLY A 317 1.90 2.83 -1.81
C GLY A 317 3.08 3.76 -1.55
N PRO A 318 4.28 3.46 -2.10
CA PRO A 318 5.39 4.41 -2.06
C PRO A 318 5.07 5.64 -2.90
N MET A 319 5.68 6.76 -2.57
CA MET A 319 5.69 7.92 -3.46
C MET A 319 6.92 7.86 -4.36
N GLY A 320 6.71 8.06 -5.67
CA GLY A 320 7.73 7.96 -6.70
C GLY A 320 7.89 6.57 -7.31
N LEU A 321 8.25 6.54 -8.59
CA LEU A 321 8.57 5.30 -9.31
C LEU A 321 9.89 4.66 -8.84
N GLU A 322 10.71 5.42 -8.14
CA GLU A 322 12.06 5.02 -7.73
C GLU A 322 12.18 4.82 -6.21
N GLY A 323 11.12 4.80 -5.46
CA GLY A 323 11.17 4.63 -4.00
C GLY A 323 12.18 5.58 -3.36
N SER A 324 11.72 6.66 -2.76
CA SER A 324 12.56 7.62 -2.02
C SER A 324 13.14 7.03 -0.75
#